data_3e4d48d5729a4bfce28ac5c5a95016e1
#
_entry.id   3e4d48d5729a4bfce28ac5c5a95016e1
#
_cell.length_a   1.000
_cell.length_b   1.000
_cell.length_c   1.000
_cell.angle_alpha   90.00
_cell.angle_beta   90.00
_cell.angle_gamma   90.00
#
_symmetry.space_group_name_H-M   'P 1'
#
loop_
_entity.id
_entity.type
_entity.pdbx_description
1 polymer ?
#
loop_
_entity_poly.entity_id
_entity_poly.type
_entity_poly.pdbx_seq_one_letter_code
_entity_poly.pdbx_strand_id
1 'polypeptide(L)'
;MLSALGHTVLLHGRSAIKVADVEQMLRAQPGAGPVESYVADLSSVADVEALARDVAAAHPALDILINNAGVYGTPNTRTADGLDTRFAVNTIAPYLLTLLLLPHMAKSGRVINLSSAAQAPVDLRALSGKVRLSDGAAYAQSKLALTMWSRILAESLQGEGPAIIATNPGSLLATKLVLDAYGSARAGVDVGAEIVTQAALSDAFEEASG
;
A
#
# COMPACT_ATOMS: atom_id res chain seq x y z
N MET A 1 -0.19 5.99 -14.98
CA MET A 1 -1.45 5.41 -15.48
C MET A 1 -2.65 6.19 -14.94
N LEU A 2 -3.00 6.13 -13.65
CA LEU A 2 -4.19 6.83 -13.11
C LEU A 2 -4.22 8.34 -13.45
N SER A 3 -3.10 9.05 -13.24
CA SER A 3 -3.00 10.48 -13.61
C SER A 3 -3.30 10.72 -15.10
N ALA A 4 -2.72 9.90 -15.99
CA ALA A 4 -2.96 10.02 -17.44
C ALA A 4 -4.40 9.66 -17.88
N LEU A 5 -5.16 9.01 -17.01
CA LEU A 5 -6.60 8.75 -17.19
C LEU A 5 -7.47 9.88 -16.63
N GLY A 6 -6.86 11.00 -16.16
CA GLY A 6 -7.56 12.18 -15.65
C GLY A 6 -8.00 12.10 -14.18
N HIS A 7 -7.64 11.04 -13.45
CA HIS A 7 -7.97 10.92 -12.02
C HIS A 7 -7.17 11.91 -11.18
N THR A 8 -7.79 12.43 -10.11
CA THR A 8 -7.08 13.12 -9.04
C THR A 8 -6.23 12.11 -8.27
N VAL A 9 -4.92 12.35 -8.17
CA VAL A 9 -3.97 11.47 -7.51
C VAL A 9 -3.42 12.12 -6.25
N LEU A 10 -3.69 11.51 -5.08
CA LEU A 10 -3.07 11.87 -3.82
C LEU A 10 -1.78 11.02 -3.69
N LEU A 11 -0.66 11.63 -4.05
CA LEU A 11 0.65 10.98 -4.09
C LEU A 11 1.29 10.98 -2.71
N HIS A 12 1.58 9.80 -2.18
CA HIS A 12 2.30 9.66 -0.92
C HIS A 12 3.71 9.11 -1.11
N GLY A 13 4.64 9.61 -0.31
CA GLY A 13 5.99 9.06 -0.22
C GLY A 13 6.73 9.54 1.03
N ARG A 14 7.80 8.83 1.40
CA ARG A 14 8.62 9.15 2.57
C ARG A 14 9.60 10.32 2.36
N SER A 15 10.04 10.54 1.14
CA SER A 15 11.04 11.55 0.80
C SER A 15 10.39 12.71 0.07
N ALA A 16 10.39 13.90 0.67
CA ALA A 16 9.85 15.12 0.07
C ALA A 16 10.42 15.41 -1.32
N ILE A 17 11.75 15.23 -1.49
CA ILE A 17 12.42 15.44 -2.80
C ILE A 17 11.85 14.51 -3.86
N LYS A 18 11.81 13.19 -3.55
CA LYS A 18 11.29 12.19 -4.52
C LYS A 18 9.81 12.37 -4.81
N VAL A 19 9.02 12.77 -3.82
CA VAL A 19 7.61 13.07 -4.00
C VAL A 19 7.44 14.25 -4.95
N ALA A 20 8.19 15.34 -4.76
CA ALA A 20 8.17 16.51 -5.64
C ALA A 20 8.58 16.16 -7.08
N ASP A 21 9.64 15.36 -7.27
CA ASP A 21 10.08 14.90 -8.59
C ASP A 21 8.98 14.10 -9.31
N VAL A 22 8.33 13.16 -8.59
CA VAL A 22 7.26 12.34 -9.15
C VAL A 22 6.01 13.18 -9.43
N GLU A 23 5.64 14.09 -8.54
CA GLU A 23 4.53 15.02 -8.75
C GLU A 23 4.72 15.84 -10.02
N GLN A 24 5.90 16.43 -10.21
CA GLN A 24 6.22 17.18 -11.42
C GLN A 24 6.11 16.32 -12.68
N MET A 25 6.64 15.08 -12.62
CA MET A 25 6.57 14.12 -13.73
C MET A 25 5.12 13.74 -14.06
N LEU A 26 4.27 13.51 -13.05
CA LEU A 26 2.86 13.19 -13.27
C LEU A 26 2.08 14.35 -13.86
N ARG A 27 2.28 15.56 -13.35
CA ARG A 27 1.62 16.78 -13.85
C ARG A 27 2.00 17.13 -15.31
N ALA A 28 3.20 16.72 -15.73
CA ALA A 28 3.67 16.96 -17.10
C ALA A 28 3.09 15.98 -18.14
N GLN A 29 2.36 14.93 -17.71
CA GLN A 29 1.78 13.95 -18.63
C GLN A 29 0.58 14.56 -19.38
N PRO A 30 0.43 14.30 -20.68
CA PRO A 30 -0.78 14.69 -21.42
C PRO A 30 -2.03 14.07 -20.78
N GLY A 31 -3.06 14.90 -20.56
CA GLY A 31 -4.31 14.46 -19.94
C GLY A 31 -4.26 14.21 -18.44
N ALA A 32 -3.16 14.59 -17.77
CA ALA A 32 -3.01 14.40 -16.34
C ALA A 32 -4.11 15.10 -15.54
N GLY A 33 -4.75 14.34 -14.64
CA GLY A 33 -5.62 14.90 -13.60
C GLY A 33 -4.81 15.64 -12.53
N PRO A 34 -5.49 16.29 -11.56
CA PRO A 34 -4.85 16.94 -10.43
C PRO A 34 -3.94 15.99 -9.65
N VAL A 35 -2.81 16.48 -9.17
CA VAL A 35 -1.89 15.71 -8.31
C VAL A 35 -1.61 16.53 -7.05
N GLU A 36 -1.82 15.92 -5.89
CA GLU A 36 -1.51 16.47 -4.58
C GLU A 36 -0.55 15.53 -3.85
N SER A 37 0.38 16.10 -3.09
CA SER A 37 1.46 15.34 -2.48
C SER A 37 1.41 15.37 -0.96
N TYR A 38 1.65 14.20 -0.36
CA TYR A 38 1.74 13.98 1.08
C TYR A 38 3.06 13.30 1.42
N VAL A 39 3.72 13.78 2.49
CA VAL A 39 4.98 13.21 2.96
C VAL A 39 4.78 12.65 4.36
N ALA A 40 4.98 11.33 4.52
CA ALA A 40 4.89 10.65 5.80
C ALA A 40 5.79 9.40 5.82
N ASP A 41 6.33 9.04 6.99
CA ASP A 41 7.06 7.78 7.17
C ASP A 41 6.11 6.71 7.73
N LEU A 42 5.74 5.74 6.89
CA LEU A 42 4.84 4.65 7.30
C LEU A 42 5.45 3.69 8.33
N SER A 43 6.71 3.87 8.72
CA SER A 43 7.29 3.16 9.87
C SER A 43 6.97 3.81 11.21
N SER A 44 6.34 4.99 11.22
CA SER A 44 5.87 5.76 12.38
C SER A 44 4.36 5.73 12.45
N VAL A 45 3.80 5.21 13.53
CA VAL A 45 2.34 5.20 13.76
C VAL A 45 1.77 6.62 13.77
N ALA A 46 2.46 7.55 14.43
CA ALA A 46 2.04 8.94 14.52
C ALA A 46 1.99 9.63 13.14
N ASP A 47 2.94 9.31 12.25
CA ASP A 47 2.95 9.86 10.89
C ASP A 47 1.80 9.28 10.04
N VAL A 48 1.45 8.01 10.23
CA VAL A 48 0.29 7.38 9.57
C VAL A 48 -1.02 8.04 10.02
N GLU A 49 -1.17 8.29 11.31
CA GLU A 49 -2.34 8.99 11.86
C GLU A 49 -2.44 10.44 11.36
N ALA A 50 -1.30 11.14 11.29
CA ALA A 50 -1.24 12.49 10.73
C ALA A 50 -1.62 12.50 9.26
N LEU A 51 -1.05 11.59 8.45
CA LEU A 51 -1.38 11.44 7.04
C LEU A 51 -2.89 11.20 6.83
N ALA A 52 -3.46 10.26 7.57
CA ALA A 52 -4.90 9.96 7.46
C ALA A 52 -5.77 11.17 7.80
N ARG A 53 -5.45 11.89 8.89
CA ARG A 53 -6.17 13.10 9.31
C ARG A 53 -6.07 14.19 8.25
N ASP A 54 -4.89 14.45 7.71
CA ASP A 54 -4.65 15.53 6.75
C ASP A 54 -5.36 15.24 5.42
N VAL A 55 -5.33 13.96 4.96
CA VAL A 55 -6.09 13.51 3.79
C VAL A 55 -7.59 13.64 4.03
N ALA A 56 -8.11 13.15 5.15
CA ALA A 56 -9.55 13.21 5.47
C ALA A 56 -10.07 14.64 5.58
N ALA A 57 -9.25 15.57 6.11
CA ALA A 57 -9.60 16.98 6.22
C ALA A 57 -9.68 17.68 4.86
N ALA A 58 -8.79 17.32 3.92
CA ALA A 58 -8.76 17.90 2.58
C ALA A 58 -9.75 17.22 1.60
N HIS A 59 -9.99 15.92 1.79
CA HIS A 59 -10.78 15.08 0.89
C HIS A 59 -11.86 14.32 1.67
N PRO A 60 -13.07 14.88 1.82
CA PRO A 60 -14.16 14.25 2.58
C PRO A 60 -14.73 12.99 1.92
N ALA A 61 -14.41 12.75 0.64
CA ALA A 61 -14.80 11.55 -0.10
C ALA A 61 -13.61 11.01 -0.90
N LEU A 62 -13.34 9.72 -0.72
CA LEU A 62 -12.28 8.99 -1.41
C LEU A 62 -12.90 7.79 -2.16
N ASP A 63 -12.53 7.62 -3.42
CA ASP A 63 -12.99 6.48 -4.22
C ASP A 63 -12.06 5.29 -4.07
N ILE A 64 -10.73 5.52 -4.08
CA ILE A 64 -9.74 4.46 -4.14
C ILE A 64 -8.58 4.75 -3.18
N LEU A 65 -8.23 3.76 -2.36
CA LEU A 65 -7.01 3.74 -1.56
C LEU A 65 -6.09 2.63 -2.07
N ILE A 66 -4.87 2.97 -2.50
CA ILE A 66 -3.88 2.00 -2.96
C ILE A 66 -2.74 1.92 -1.95
N ASN A 67 -2.71 0.89 -1.14
CA ASN A 67 -1.64 0.57 -0.20
C ASN A 67 -0.49 -0.14 -0.95
N ASN A 68 0.29 0.67 -1.70
CA ASN A 68 1.38 0.19 -2.54
C ASN A 68 2.74 0.16 -1.82
N ALA A 69 2.95 1.01 -0.82
CA ALA A 69 4.22 1.09 -0.12
C ALA A 69 4.64 -0.26 0.48
N GLY A 70 5.92 -0.59 0.36
CA GLY A 70 6.45 -1.83 0.91
C GLY A 70 7.97 -1.82 1.03
N VAL A 71 8.49 -2.55 2.00
CA VAL A 71 9.91 -2.72 2.24
C VAL A 71 10.25 -4.21 2.43
N TYR A 72 11.42 -4.61 1.91
CA TYR A 72 12.01 -5.94 2.09
C TYR A 72 13.22 -5.85 3.01
N GLY A 73 14.35 -5.39 2.50
CA GLY A 73 15.55 -5.07 3.27
C GLY A 73 15.54 -3.62 3.75
N THR A 74 16.00 -3.39 4.97
CA THR A 74 16.12 -2.05 5.54
C THR A 74 17.29 -2.01 6.51
N PRO A 75 18.10 -0.94 6.51
CA PRO A 75 19.18 -0.80 7.49
C PRO A 75 18.66 -0.71 8.94
N ASN A 76 17.49 -0.11 9.12
CA ASN A 76 16.81 -0.02 10.42
C ASN A 76 15.68 -1.04 10.45
N THR A 77 15.95 -2.22 11.03
CA THR A 77 14.96 -3.30 11.12
C THR A 77 13.94 -3.11 12.24
N ARG A 78 14.06 -2.06 13.05
CA ARG A 78 13.17 -1.76 14.16
C ARG A 78 12.75 -0.30 14.12
N THR A 79 11.46 -0.05 14.27
CA THR A 79 10.89 1.31 14.34
C THR A 79 11.09 1.92 15.73
N ALA A 80 10.83 3.23 15.85
CA ALA A 80 10.81 3.92 17.14
C ALA A 80 9.76 3.33 18.10
N ASP A 81 8.64 2.83 17.54
CA ASP A 81 7.56 2.17 18.28
C ASP A 81 7.91 0.73 18.71
N GLY A 82 9.13 0.28 18.40
CA GLY A 82 9.62 -1.04 18.78
C GLY A 82 9.15 -2.21 17.89
N LEU A 83 8.47 -1.93 16.78
CA LEU A 83 7.99 -2.92 15.81
C LEU A 83 9.09 -3.31 14.80
N ASP A 84 8.96 -4.47 14.18
CA ASP A 84 9.77 -4.77 13.01
C ASP A 84 9.30 -3.87 11.83
N THR A 85 10.25 -3.21 11.17
CA THR A 85 9.95 -2.23 10.11
C THR A 85 9.15 -2.83 8.94
N ARG A 86 9.34 -4.12 8.61
CA ARG A 86 8.56 -4.79 7.55
C ARG A 86 7.11 -4.95 7.95
N PHE A 87 6.83 -5.35 9.19
CA PHE A 87 5.46 -5.40 9.69
C PHE A 87 4.84 -4.00 9.82
N ALA A 88 5.61 -3.03 10.30
CA ALA A 88 5.12 -1.66 10.44
C ALA A 88 4.66 -1.11 9.07
N VAL A 89 5.52 -1.16 8.05
CA VAL A 89 5.25 -0.57 6.72
C VAL A 89 4.32 -1.43 5.87
N ASN A 90 4.51 -2.77 5.86
CA ASN A 90 3.79 -3.64 4.92
C ASN A 90 2.42 -4.11 5.46
N THR A 91 2.19 -4.03 6.78
CA THR A 91 1.00 -4.61 7.43
C THR A 91 0.24 -3.59 8.27
N ILE A 92 0.92 -2.98 9.26
CA ILE A 92 0.27 -2.16 10.29
C ILE A 92 -0.13 -0.80 9.73
N ALA A 93 0.77 -0.13 9.01
CA ALA A 93 0.47 1.16 8.40
C ALA A 93 -0.69 1.10 7.40
N PRO A 94 -0.73 0.16 6.42
CA PRO A 94 -1.87 0.05 5.52
C PRO A 94 -3.16 -0.34 6.23
N TYR A 95 -3.11 -1.15 7.30
CA TYR A 95 -4.27 -1.46 8.11
C TYR A 95 -4.82 -0.21 8.83
N LEU A 96 -3.95 0.50 9.54
CA LEU A 96 -4.32 1.71 10.28
C LEU A 96 -4.84 2.80 9.34
N LEU A 97 -4.12 3.06 8.24
CA LEU A 97 -4.53 4.04 7.23
C LEU A 97 -5.89 3.69 6.63
N THR A 98 -6.13 2.41 6.32
CA THR A 98 -7.42 1.94 5.83
C THR A 98 -8.53 2.20 6.83
N LEU A 99 -8.35 1.82 8.10
CA LEU A 99 -9.36 2.03 9.14
C LEU A 99 -9.69 3.51 9.36
N LEU A 100 -8.67 4.37 9.36
CA LEU A 100 -8.85 5.81 9.59
C LEU A 100 -9.52 6.51 8.40
N LEU A 101 -9.28 6.04 7.18
CA LEU A 101 -9.90 6.60 5.96
C LEU A 101 -11.23 5.93 5.59
N LEU A 102 -11.55 4.76 6.16
CA LEU A 102 -12.78 4.02 5.84
C LEU A 102 -14.07 4.88 5.94
N PRO A 103 -14.25 5.76 6.95
CA PRO A 103 -15.42 6.64 7.03
C PRO A 103 -15.54 7.65 5.89
N HIS A 104 -14.44 7.89 5.16
CA HIS A 104 -14.37 8.80 4.02
C HIS A 104 -14.41 8.07 2.67
N MET A 105 -14.44 6.73 2.67
CA MET A 105 -14.49 5.93 1.46
C MET A 105 -15.93 5.82 0.92
N ALA A 106 -16.10 5.97 -0.38
CA ALA A 106 -17.37 5.66 -1.04
C ALA A 106 -17.71 4.16 -0.88
N LYS A 107 -19.00 3.81 -0.76
CA LYS A 107 -19.45 2.40 -0.73
C LYS A 107 -19.01 1.62 -1.98
N SER A 108 -19.04 2.27 -3.13
CA SER A 108 -18.53 1.73 -4.41
C SER A 108 -17.02 1.84 -4.56
N GLY A 109 -16.33 2.35 -3.54
CA GLY A 109 -14.88 2.54 -3.54
C GLY A 109 -14.11 1.23 -3.42
N ARG A 110 -12.78 1.33 -3.52
CA ARG A 110 -11.89 0.16 -3.42
C ARG A 110 -10.66 0.47 -2.59
N VAL A 111 -10.27 -0.48 -1.75
CA VAL A 111 -8.97 -0.50 -1.07
C VAL A 111 -8.14 -1.61 -1.71
N ILE A 112 -7.04 -1.24 -2.37
CA ILE A 112 -6.13 -2.16 -3.04
C ILE A 112 -4.89 -2.34 -2.18
N ASN A 113 -4.72 -3.53 -1.63
CA ASN A 113 -3.59 -3.89 -0.78
C ASN A 113 -2.58 -4.71 -1.57
N LEU A 114 -1.36 -4.18 -1.77
CA LEU A 114 -0.33 -4.89 -2.52
C LEU A 114 0.30 -5.98 -1.64
N SER A 115 -0.16 -7.20 -1.85
CA SER A 115 0.37 -8.42 -1.26
C SER A 115 1.59 -8.95 -2.05
N SER A 116 1.88 -10.21 -1.93
CA SER A 116 2.99 -10.90 -2.62
C SER A 116 2.70 -12.41 -2.66
N ALA A 117 3.28 -13.11 -3.62
CA ALA A 117 3.34 -14.57 -3.60
C ALA A 117 4.26 -15.12 -2.50
N ALA A 118 5.21 -14.31 -2.02
CA ALA A 118 6.06 -14.65 -0.87
C ALA A 118 5.26 -14.49 0.44
N GLN A 119 4.76 -15.60 0.97
CA GLN A 119 3.97 -15.65 2.20
C GLN A 119 4.49 -16.74 3.14
N ALA A 120 4.41 -16.52 4.45
CA ALA A 120 4.76 -17.49 5.50
C ALA A 120 3.84 -17.28 6.73
N PRO A 121 3.59 -18.34 7.52
CA PRO A 121 2.78 -18.27 8.74
C PRO A 121 3.25 -17.17 9.68
N VAL A 122 2.32 -16.35 10.19
CA VAL A 122 2.61 -15.16 11.00
C VAL A 122 2.93 -15.56 12.44
N ASP A 123 4.12 -15.21 12.92
CA ASP A 123 4.44 -15.23 14.36
C ASP A 123 4.02 -13.89 14.99
N LEU A 124 3.01 -13.91 15.85
CA LEU A 124 2.52 -12.74 16.57
C LEU A 124 3.57 -12.08 17.47
N ARG A 125 4.58 -12.82 17.90
CA ARG A 125 5.71 -12.28 18.66
C ARG A 125 6.64 -11.48 17.78
N ALA A 126 6.82 -11.90 16.51
CA ALA A 126 7.58 -11.13 15.52
C ALA A 126 6.81 -9.88 15.11
N LEU A 127 5.50 -10.00 14.85
CA LEU A 127 4.63 -8.87 14.55
C LEU A 127 4.68 -7.81 15.67
N SER A 128 4.65 -8.22 16.93
CA SER A 128 4.76 -7.32 18.09
C SER A 128 6.21 -6.88 18.41
N GLY A 129 7.18 -7.17 17.54
CA GLY A 129 8.58 -6.78 17.71
C GLY A 129 9.37 -7.54 18.79
N LYS A 130 8.79 -8.62 19.38
CA LYS A 130 9.44 -9.40 20.44
C LYS A 130 10.44 -10.43 19.92
N VAL A 131 10.34 -10.81 18.65
CA VAL A 131 11.23 -11.76 17.97
C VAL A 131 11.79 -11.11 16.70
N ARG A 132 13.08 -11.25 16.46
CA ARG A 132 13.71 -10.83 15.19
C ARG A 132 13.66 -11.95 14.18
N LEU A 133 13.34 -11.57 12.95
CA LEU A 133 13.34 -12.46 11.79
C LEU A 133 14.39 -12.00 10.77
N SER A 134 14.78 -12.91 9.86
CA SER A 134 15.51 -12.53 8.65
C SER A 134 14.63 -11.65 7.75
N ASP A 135 15.23 -10.88 6.86
CA ASP A 135 14.50 -9.98 5.95
C ASP A 135 13.43 -10.73 5.14
N GLY A 136 13.78 -11.89 4.57
CA GLY A 136 12.84 -12.71 3.80
C GLY A 136 11.69 -13.26 4.65
N ALA A 137 11.96 -13.73 5.87
CA ALA A 137 10.92 -14.24 6.76
C ALA A 137 9.99 -13.12 7.23
N ALA A 138 10.53 -11.97 7.64
CA ALA A 138 9.73 -10.83 8.07
C ALA A 138 8.86 -10.29 6.91
N TYR A 139 9.42 -10.18 5.71
CA TYR A 139 8.68 -9.79 4.52
C TYR A 139 7.54 -10.75 4.21
N ALA A 140 7.82 -12.06 4.12
CA ALA A 140 6.81 -13.06 3.80
C ALA A 140 5.67 -13.10 4.82
N GLN A 141 6.00 -13.04 6.12
CA GLN A 141 5.00 -12.96 7.18
C GLN A 141 4.20 -11.66 7.12
N SER A 142 4.84 -10.51 6.84
CA SER A 142 4.13 -9.24 6.72
C SER A 142 3.14 -9.24 5.55
N LYS A 143 3.47 -9.91 4.44
CA LYS A 143 2.57 -10.00 3.27
C LYS A 143 1.41 -10.98 3.52
N LEU A 144 1.62 -12.07 4.24
CA LEU A 144 0.50 -12.91 4.67
C LEU A 144 -0.42 -12.16 5.65
N ALA A 145 0.15 -11.46 6.65
CA ALA A 145 -0.63 -10.69 7.60
C ALA A 145 -1.49 -9.61 6.91
N LEU A 146 -0.94 -8.92 5.88
CA LEU A 146 -1.70 -8.00 5.04
C LEU A 146 -2.89 -8.69 4.37
N THR A 147 -2.67 -9.85 3.74
CA THR A 147 -3.73 -10.62 3.08
C THR A 147 -4.80 -11.07 4.06
N MET A 148 -4.39 -11.56 5.23
CA MET A 148 -5.32 -12.04 6.26
C MET A 148 -6.26 -10.93 6.76
N TRP A 149 -5.72 -9.77 7.14
CA TRP A 149 -6.59 -8.69 7.61
C TRP A 149 -7.44 -8.09 6.50
N SER A 150 -6.94 -8.06 5.25
CA SER A 150 -7.72 -7.61 4.11
C SER A 150 -9.00 -8.44 3.96
N ARG A 151 -8.86 -9.76 4.03
CA ARG A 151 -9.99 -10.68 3.97
C ARG A 151 -10.95 -10.50 5.16
N ILE A 152 -10.43 -10.45 6.38
CA ILE A 152 -11.26 -10.29 7.59
C ILE A 152 -12.03 -8.95 7.53
N LEU A 153 -11.38 -7.87 7.09
CA LEU A 153 -12.04 -6.58 6.95
C LEU A 153 -13.13 -6.61 5.87
N ALA A 154 -12.86 -7.22 4.72
CA ALA A 154 -13.85 -7.42 3.67
C ALA A 154 -15.10 -8.16 4.18
N GLU A 155 -14.88 -9.30 4.86
CA GLU A 155 -15.96 -10.08 5.47
C GLU A 155 -16.73 -9.27 6.53
N SER A 156 -16.05 -8.42 7.32
CA SER A 156 -16.69 -7.61 8.36
C SER A 156 -17.56 -6.48 7.82
N LEU A 157 -17.25 -5.96 6.63
CA LEU A 157 -18.01 -4.90 5.98
C LEU A 157 -19.32 -5.41 5.36
N GLN A 158 -19.46 -6.71 5.09
CA GLN A 158 -20.69 -7.35 4.59
C GLN A 158 -21.29 -6.63 3.36
N GLY A 159 -20.47 -6.03 2.50
CA GLY A 159 -20.90 -5.23 1.36
C GLY A 159 -21.39 -3.81 1.70
N GLU A 160 -21.31 -3.38 2.96
CA GLU A 160 -21.71 -2.05 3.40
C GLU A 160 -20.58 -1.00 3.35
N GLY A 161 -19.45 -1.33 2.68
CA GLY A 161 -18.29 -0.47 2.53
C GLY A 161 -17.57 -0.69 1.20
N PRO A 162 -16.39 -0.08 1.01
CA PRO A 162 -15.59 -0.29 -0.18
C PRO A 162 -15.13 -1.76 -0.31
N ALA A 163 -14.89 -2.21 -1.53
CA ALA A 163 -14.27 -3.52 -1.75
C ALA A 163 -12.82 -3.51 -1.24
N ILE A 164 -12.44 -4.51 -0.43
CA ILE A 164 -11.09 -4.67 0.10
C ILE A 164 -10.39 -5.79 -0.69
N ILE A 165 -9.42 -5.43 -1.50
CA ILE A 165 -8.78 -6.34 -2.46
C ILE A 165 -7.29 -6.50 -2.12
N ALA A 166 -6.86 -7.72 -1.78
CA ALA A 166 -5.45 -8.04 -1.65
C ALA A 166 -4.95 -8.62 -2.98
N THR A 167 -4.03 -7.94 -3.66
CA THR A 167 -3.51 -8.36 -4.96
C THR A 167 -1.99 -8.56 -4.95
N ASN A 168 -1.52 -9.58 -5.67
CA ASN A 168 -0.12 -9.70 -6.03
C ASN A 168 0.10 -9.03 -7.40
N PRO A 169 0.85 -7.92 -7.49
CA PRO A 169 1.02 -7.17 -8.73
C PRO A 169 1.91 -7.88 -9.77
N GLY A 170 2.34 -9.09 -9.48
CA GLY A 170 3.26 -9.87 -10.30
C GLY A 170 4.54 -10.21 -9.58
N SER A 171 5.24 -11.23 -10.06
CA SER A 171 6.46 -11.73 -9.44
C SER A 171 7.70 -11.12 -10.09
N LEU A 172 8.69 -10.76 -9.26
CA LEU A 172 9.99 -10.24 -9.69
C LEU A 172 9.90 -9.06 -10.68
N LEU A 173 9.00 -8.10 -10.39
CA LEU A 173 8.93 -6.84 -11.13
C LEU A 173 10.24 -6.05 -10.99
N ALA A 174 10.62 -5.27 -11.99
CA ALA A 174 11.83 -4.44 -11.99
C ALA A 174 11.73 -3.22 -11.02
N THR A 175 11.24 -3.46 -9.82
CA THR A 175 11.22 -2.47 -8.74
C THR A 175 12.56 -2.45 -8.00
N LYS A 176 12.88 -1.32 -7.37
CA LYS A 176 14.07 -1.23 -6.52
C LYS A 176 14.08 -2.32 -5.43
N LEU A 177 12.92 -2.61 -4.81
CA LEU A 177 12.77 -3.66 -3.81
C LEU A 177 13.24 -5.03 -4.34
N VAL A 178 12.81 -5.41 -5.54
CA VAL A 178 13.16 -6.69 -6.15
C VAL A 178 14.62 -6.71 -6.57
N LEU A 179 15.13 -5.64 -7.16
CA LEU A 179 16.54 -5.55 -7.57
C LEU A 179 17.48 -5.61 -6.36
N ASP A 180 17.15 -4.92 -5.27
CA ASP A 180 17.94 -4.95 -4.04
C ASP A 180 17.89 -6.32 -3.34
N ALA A 181 16.75 -7.04 -3.42
CA ALA A 181 16.54 -8.33 -2.75
C ALA A 181 17.10 -9.53 -3.53
N TYR A 182 16.97 -9.50 -4.85
CA TYR A 182 17.22 -10.68 -5.72
C TYR A 182 18.24 -10.41 -6.84
N GLY A 183 18.71 -9.19 -7.01
CA GLY A 183 19.72 -8.81 -8.01
C GLY A 183 19.23 -8.80 -9.45
N SER A 184 18.03 -9.30 -9.74
CA SER A 184 17.45 -9.36 -11.07
C SER A 184 15.93 -9.30 -11.07
N ALA A 185 15.35 -8.85 -12.17
CA ALA A 185 13.90 -8.80 -12.39
C ALA A 185 13.52 -9.67 -13.59
N ARG A 186 12.25 -10.09 -13.67
CA ARG A 186 11.71 -10.89 -14.78
C ARG A 186 10.66 -10.14 -15.60
N ALA A 187 10.03 -9.12 -15.02
CA ALA A 187 8.99 -8.34 -15.68
C ALA A 187 9.18 -6.84 -15.42
N GLY A 188 8.70 -6.00 -16.30
CA GLY A 188 8.69 -4.54 -16.13
C GLY A 188 7.74 -4.08 -15.03
N VAL A 189 7.95 -2.88 -14.50
CA VAL A 189 7.06 -2.27 -13.49
C VAL A 189 5.69 -1.92 -14.07
N ASP A 190 5.59 -1.73 -15.38
CA ASP A 190 4.37 -1.47 -16.14
C ASP A 190 3.34 -2.58 -15.98
N VAL A 191 3.78 -3.85 -15.98
CA VAL A 191 2.91 -5.01 -15.74
C VAL A 191 2.22 -4.91 -14.38
N GLY A 192 2.99 -4.60 -13.34
CA GLY A 192 2.42 -4.44 -11.99
C GLY A 192 1.51 -3.22 -11.89
N ALA A 193 1.88 -2.11 -12.55
CA ALA A 193 1.06 -0.91 -12.58
C ALA A 193 -0.28 -1.15 -13.29
N GLU A 194 -0.29 -1.95 -14.37
CA GLU A 194 -1.50 -2.33 -15.08
C GLU A 194 -2.42 -3.18 -14.20
N ILE A 195 -1.90 -4.22 -13.52
CA ILE A 195 -2.67 -5.05 -12.60
C ILE A 195 -3.31 -4.21 -11.49
N VAL A 196 -2.55 -3.29 -10.89
CA VAL A 196 -3.07 -2.41 -9.84
C VAL A 196 -4.13 -1.46 -10.39
N THR A 197 -3.93 -0.91 -11.59
CA THR A 197 -4.91 -0.04 -12.24
C THR A 197 -6.20 -0.80 -12.57
N GLN A 198 -6.10 -2.02 -13.06
CA GLN A 198 -7.27 -2.87 -13.32
C GLN A 198 -8.00 -3.22 -12.02
N ALA A 199 -7.29 -3.62 -10.97
CA ALA A 199 -7.90 -3.89 -9.66
C ALA A 199 -8.62 -2.64 -9.11
N ALA A 200 -8.09 -1.45 -9.37
CA ALA A 200 -8.68 -0.19 -8.93
C ALA A 200 -9.92 0.23 -9.74
N LEU A 201 -9.94 0.00 -11.06
CA LEU A 201 -10.90 0.64 -11.98
C LEU A 201 -11.80 -0.33 -12.74
N SER A 202 -11.38 -1.58 -12.97
CA SER A 202 -12.12 -2.51 -13.82
C SER A 202 -13.30 -3.16 -13.10
N ASP A 203 -14.45 -3.28 -13.79
CA ASP A 203 -15.63 -3.98 -13.30
C ASP A 203 -15.36 -5.48 -13.04
N ALA A 204 -14.32 -6.05 -13.69
CA ALA A 204 -13.90 -7.43 -13.44
C ALA A 204 -13.49 -7.71 -11.98
N PHE A 205 -13.22 -6.66 -11.19
CA PHE A 205 -12.86 -6.75 -9.77
C PHE A 205 -13.98 -6.25 -8.83
N GLU A 206 -15.18 -6.01 -9.32
CA GLU A 206 -16.29 -5.51 -8.50
C GLU A 206 -16.65 -6.48 -7.38
N GLU A 207 -16.59 -7.79 -7.64
CA GLU A 207 -16.89 -8.85 -6.68
C GLU A 207 -15.62 -9.46 -6.03
N ALA A 208 -14.46 -8.82 -6.19
CA ALA A 208 -13.19 -9.35 -5.70
C ALA A 208 -12.86 -8.97 -4.24
N SER A 209 -13.86 -8.56 -3.45
CA SER A 209 -13.67 -8.23 -2.03
C SER A 209 -13.46 -9.51 -1.19
N GLY A 210 -12.34 -9.60 -0.41
CA GLY A 210 -11.98 -10.77 0.38
C GLY A 210 -11.16 -11.78 -0.40
#